data_513ac25707ad5a51ae65689289a36c15
#
_entry.id   513ac25707ad5a51ae65689289a36c15
#
_cell.length_a   1.000
_cell.length_b   1.000
_cell.length_c   1.000
_cell.angle_alpha   90.00
_cell.angle_beta   90.00
_cell.angle_gamma   90.00
#
_symmetry.space_group_name_H-M   'P 1'
#
loop_
_entity.id
_entity.type
_entity.pdbx_description
1 polymer ?
#
loop_
_entity_poly.entity_id
_entity_poly.type
_entity_poly.pdbx_seq_one_letter_code
_entity_poly.pdbx_strand_id
1 'polypeptide(L)'
;MRVVGLSEDDGGPGPTRVFAHRLVHGTDPAVVAHDAGWTVVKPLTATREEDGEIVLTLLVRPLDGERRPHEPGRGRDAGLELPPGAEPEVRQRVAAYAVVLSERGLLATEYSDRTAVPGRWGMPGGGIDDGEQPADAVLREVGEETDQTVVLDELVSVQTSHWVGRSPRGTLEDFQAVRLVYRATCPEPREPRVLDVGGTTESARWVPLAEWPTLSWTHNWEQLLGSLLP
;
A
#
# COMPACT_ATOMS: atom_id res chain seq x y z
N MET A 1 -11.35 2.63 -7.98
CA MET A 1 -11.39 2.03 -6.63
C MET A 1 -12.55 2.62 -5.84
N ARG A 2 -13.28 1.82 -5.08
CA ARG A 2 -14.39 2.23 -4.22
C ARG A 2 -14.02 1.98 -2.75
N VAL A 3 -14.42 2.88 -1.85
CA VAL A 3 -14.23 2.78 -0.41
C VAL A 3 -15.59 2.53 0.23
N VAL A 4 -15.67 1.47 1.03
CA VAL A 4 -16.89 1.04 1.74
C VAL A 4 -16.62 1.10 3.23
N GLY A 5 -17.50 1.75 3.98
CA GLY A 5 -17.47 1.77 5.44
C GLY A 5 -18.46 0.78 6.02
N LEU A 6 -18.01 -0.05 6.96
CA LEU A 6 -18.83 -0.91 7.80
C LEU A 6 -18.74 -0.44 9.26
N SER A 7 -19.90 -0.36 9.95
CA SER A 7 -19.96 -0.01 11.38
C SER A 7 -20.63 -1.13 12.17
N GLU A 8 -20.17 -1.34 13.40
CA GLU A 8 -20.75 -2.27 14.38
C GLU A 8 -21.78 -1.59 15.29
N ASP A 9 -21.96 -0.26 15.19
CA ASP A 9 -22.72 0.53 16.15
C ASP A 9 -24.26 0.42 16.01
N ASP A 10 -24.78 -0.26 14.98
CA ASP A 10 -26.21 -0.33 14.71
C ASP A 10 -26.96 -1.42 15.51
N GLY A 11 -26.31 -2.08 16.49
CA GLY A 11 -26.96 -3.09 17.37
C GLY A 11 -27.45 -4.36 16.66
N GLY A 12 -27.04 -4.56 15.41
CA GLY A 12 -27.35 -5.75 14.61
C GLY A 12 -26.38 -6.91 14.88
N PRO A 13 -26.63 -8.12 14.29
CA PRO A 13 -25.79 -9.31 14.48
C PRO A 13 -24.43 -9.24 13.76
N GLY A 14 -24.05 -8.12 13.19
CA GLY A 14 -22.77 -7.90 12.49
C GLY A 14 -22.66 -6.50 11.93
N PRO A 15 -21.46 -6.15 11.37
CA PRO A 15 -21.23 -4.81 10.85
C PRO A 15 -22.13 -4.51 9.64
N THR A 16 -22.72 -3.31 9.63
CA THR A 16 -23.58 -2.80 8.57
C THR A 16 -22.85 -1.81 7.68
N ARG A 17 -23.19 -1.78 6.39
CA ARG A 17 -22.63 -0.81 5.45
C ARG A 17 -23.25 0.55 5.67
N VAL A 18 -22.41 1.53 6.02
CA VAL A 18 -22.83 2.90 6.32
C VAL A 18 -22.52 3.89 5.21
N PHE A 19 -21.53 3.62 4.38
CA PHE A 19 -21.28 4.37 3.14
C PHE A 19 -20.60 3.51 2.07
N ALA A 20 -20.66 3.98 0.82
CA ALA A 20 -19.88 3.47 -0.31
C ALA A 20 -19.62 4.62 -1.27
N HIS A 21 -18.36 5.05 -1.40
CA HIS A 21 -17.95 6.16 -2.23
C HIS A 21 -16.75 5.81 -3.11
N ARG A 22 -16.68 6.41 -4.29
CA ARG A 22 -15.50 6.28 -5.16
C ARG A 22 -14.33 7.04 -4.54
N LEU A 23 -13.14 6.44 -4.56
CA LEU A 23 -11.90 7.13 -4.21
C LEU A 23 -11.53 8.08 -5.35
N VAL A 24 -11.72 9.36 -5.12
CA VAL A 24 -11.33 10.42 -6.06
C VAL A 24 -9.81 10.51 -6.12
N HIS A 25 -9.27 10.79 -7.30
CA HIS A 25 -7.82 10.97 -7.48
C HIS A 25 -7.25 12.02 -6.53
N GLY A 26 -6.12 11.70 -5.90
CA GLY A 26 -5.45 12.57 -4.93
C GLY A 26 -6.02 12.50 -3.50
N THR A 27 -7.13 11.77 -3.28
CA THR A 27 -7.78 11.68 -1.96
C THR A 27 -7.34 10.42 -1.20
N ASP A 28 -7.27 10.50 0.12
CA ASP A 28 -7.00 9.36 1.00
C ASP A 28 -8.32 8.67 1.41
N PRO A 29 -8.37 7.32 1.52
CA PRO A 29 -9.56 6.60 2.00
C PRO A 29 -10.08 7.05 3.37
N ALA A 30 -9.20 7.49 4.28
CA ALA A 30 -9.61 8.02 5.57
C ALA A 30 -10.32 9.38 5.44
N VAL A 31 -9.94 10.19 4.45
CA VAL A 31 -10.63 11.44 4.12
C VAL A 31 -12.02 11.15 3.56
N VAL A 32 -12.15 10.14 2.69
CA VAL A 32 -13.47 9.70 2.18
C VAL A 32 -14.40 9.29 3.32
N ALA A 33 -13.89 8.52 4.29
CA ALA A 33 -14.66 8.13 5.48
C ALA A 33 -15.07 9.34 6.32
N HIS A 34 -14.12 10.25 6.60
CA HIS A 34 -14.36 11.46 7.39
C HIS A 34 -15.43 12.36 6.75
N ASP A 35 -15.33 12.59 5.44
CA ASP A 35 -16.28 13.43 4.70
C ASP A 35 -17.69 12.79 4.63
N ALA A 36 -17.77 11.47 4.83
CA ALA A 36 -19.02 10.73 5.01
C ALA A 36 -19.54 10.72 6.47
N GLY A 37 -18.84 11.35 7.42
CA GLY A 37 -19.23 11.42 8.84
C GLY A 37 -18.67 10.28 9.71
N TRP A 38 -17.59 9.63 9.26
CA TRP A 38 -17.03 8.44 9.90
C TRP A 38 -15.53 8.54 10.13
N THR A 39 -15.05 7.92 11.21
CA THR A 39 -13.61 7.73 11.50
C THR A 39 -13.22 6.29 11.24
N VAL A 40 -12.12 6.09 10.51
CA VAL A 40 -11.56 4.76 10.25
C VAL A 40 -10.99 4.17 11.53
N VAL A 41 -11.42 2.95 11.87
CA VAL A 41 -10.85 2.13 12.94
C VAL A 41 -9.71 1.27 12.40
N LYS A 42 -9.99 0.51 11.33
CA LYS A 42 -8.98 -0.29 10.62
C LYS A 42 -9.47 -0.68 9.22
N PRO A 43 -8.59 -1.01 8.29
CA PRO A 43 -8.99 -1.69 7.07
C PRO A 43 -9.41 -3.14 7.41
N LEU A 44 -10.33 -3.69 6.63
CA LEU A 44 -10.80 -5.06 6.76
C LEU A 44 -10.37 -5.92 5.59
N THR A 45 -10.77 -5.52 4.38
CA THR A 45 -10.50 -6.28 3.15
C THR A 45 -10.30 -5.36 1.96
N ALA A 46 -9.62 -5.87 0.96
CA ALA A 46 -9.62 -5.30 -0.39
C ALA A 46 -9.85 -6.42 -1.39
N THR A 47 -10.88 -6.29 -2.21
CA THR A 47 -11.30 -7.30 -3.19
C THR A 47 -11.54 -6.67 -4.55
N ARG A 48 -11.31 -7.41 -5.61
CA ARG A 48 -11.72 -7.02 -6.96
C ARG A 48 -13.10 -7.62 -7.25
N GLU A 49 -14.03 -6.76 -7.59
CA GLU A 49 -15.38 -7.14 -7.98
C GLU A 49 -15.42 -7.61 -9.46
N GLU A 50 -16.56 -8.20 -9.88
CA GLU A 50 -16.75 -8.72 -11.24
C GLU A 50 -16.62 -7.63 -12.33
N ASP A 51 -16.93 -6.38 -12.01
CA ASP A 51 -16.76 -5.22 -12.90
C ASP A 51 -15.31 -4.72 -13.02
N GLY A 52 -14.36 -5.40 -12.33
CA GLY A 52 -12.96 -5.07 -12.31
C GLY A 52 -12.59 -3.98 -11.29
N GLU A 53 -13.56 -3.39 -10.59
CA GLU A 53 -13.29 -2.37 -9.58
C GLU A 53 -12.72 -3.00 -8.29
N ILE A 54 -11.66 -2.40 -7.73
CA ILE A 54 -11.17 -2.78 -6.40
C ILE A 54 -12.01 -2.07 -5.34
N VAL A 55 -12.56 -2.83 -4.41
CA VAL A 55 -13.33 -2.36 -3.27
C VAL A 55 -12.51 -2.52 -2.01
N LEU A 56 -12.20 -1.40 -1.36
CA LEU A 56 -11.59 -1.34 -0.04
C LEU A 56 -12.69 -1.23 1.01
N THR A 57 -12.75 -2.19 1.91
CA THR A 57 -13.69 -2.20 3.03
C THR A 57 -12.98 -1.79 4.32
N LEU A 58 -13.53 -0.81 5.00
CA LEU A 58 -13.01 -0.25 6.25
C LEU A 58 -13.99 -0.50 7.38
N LEU A 59 -13.50 -0.89 8.55
CA LEU A 59 -14.25 -0.75 9.79
C LEU A 59 -14.20 0.72 10.23
N VAL A 60 -15.37 1.28 10.48
CA VAL A 60 -15.49 2.69 10.85
C VAL A 60 -16.39 2.85 12.08
N ARG A 61 -16.24 3.97 12.79
CA ARG A 61 -17.14 4.42 13.86
C ARG A 61 -17.65 5.83 13.57
N PRO A 62 -18.77 6.26 14.16
CA PRO A 62 -19.24 7.64 14.01
C PRO A 62 -18.14 8.66 14.33
N LEU A 63 -18.11 9.75 13.57
CA LEU A 63 -17.19 10.86 13.79
C LEU A 63 -17.59 11.58 15.10
N ASP A 64 -16.64 11.71 16.03
CA ASP A 64 -16.83 12.38 17.33
C ASP A 64 -15.77 13.47 17.52
N GLY A 65 -15.86 14.53 16.72
CA GLY A 65 -15.00 15.69 16.84
C GLY A 65 -13.53 15.53 16.40
N GLU A 66 -13.17 14.40 15.79
CA GLU A 66 -11.83 14.21 15.24
C GLU A 66 -11.55 15.19 14.11
N ARG A 67 -10.28 15.60 14.03
CA ARG A 67 -9.81 16.40 12.91
C ARG A 67 -9.90 15.59 11.62
N ARG A 68 -10.29 16.26 10.53
CA ARG A 68 -10.21 15.70 9.18
C ARG A 68 -8.78 15.20 8.93
N PRO A 69 -8.61 13.95 8.48
CA PRO A 69 -7.30 13.41 8.14
C PRO A 69 -6.61 14.30 7.09
N HIS A 70 -5.29 14.35 7.16
CA HIS A 70 -4.52 15.10 6.19
C HIS A 70 -4.52 14.37 4.85
N GLU A 71 -4.84 15.08 3.79
CA GLU A 71 -4.67 14.53 2.44
C GLU A 71 -3.18 14.42 2.11
N PRO A 72 -2.75 13.38 1.38
CA PRO A 72 -1.38 13.30 0.92
C PRO A 72 -1.06 14.55 0.10
N GLY A 73 -0.06 15.31 0.54
CA GLY A 73 0.37 16.49 -0.19
C GLY A 73 0.76 16.10 -1.63
N ARG A 74 0.35 16.89 -2.60
CA ARG A 74 0.74 16.71 -3.99
C ARG A 74 2.22 17.06 -4.16
N GLY A 75 3.08 16.03 -4.05
CA GLY A 75 4.51 16.16 -4.28
C GLY A 75 4.83 16.47 -5.74
N ARG A 76 6.10 16.79 -6.01
CA ARG A 76 6.63 17.01 -7.35
C ARG A 76 8.04 16.45 -7.43
N ASP A 77 8.38 15.82 -8.58
CA ASP A 77 9.75 15.39 -8.83
C ASP A 77 10.72 16.58 -8.76
N ALA A 78 11.87 16.35 -8.17
CA ALA A 78 12.91 17.38 -8.07
C ALA A 78 13.34 17.84 -9.47
N GLY A 79 13.34 19.15 -9.68
CA GLY A 79 13.72 19.75 -10.97
C GLY A 79 12.70 19.60 -12.09
N LEU A 80 11.48 19.12 -11.80
CA LEU A 80 10.42 19.03 -12.81
C LEU A 80 10.00 20.42 -13.26
N GLU A 81 10.30 20.77 -14.51
CA GLU A 81 9.78 21.95 -15.18
C GLU A 81 8.51 21.56 -15.98
N LEU A 82 7.42 22.27 -15.71
CA LEU A 82 6.17 22.10 -16.47
C LEU A 82 6.10 23.18 -17.54
N PRO A 83 6.04 22.81 -18.84
CA PRO A 83 5.76 23.77 -19.89
C PRO A 83 4.42 24.50 -19.63
N PRO A 84 4.27 25.77 -20.02
CA PRO A 84 2.99 26.46 -19.92
C PRO A 84 1.88 25.66 -20.63
N GLY A 85 0.78 25.38 -19.90
CA GLY A 85 -0.35 24.60 -20.43
C GLY A 85 -0.15 23.09 -20.47
N ALA A 86 0.93 22.55 -19.89
CA ALA A 86 1.09 21.10 -19.77
C ALA A 86 0.07 20.53 -18.78
N GLU A 87 -0.74 19.58 -19.24
CA GLU A 87 -1.67 18.81 -18.41
C GLU A 87 -1.09 17.42 -18.17
N PRO A 88 -0.75 17.06 -16.92
CA PRO A 88 -0.30 15.72 -16.59
C PRO A 88 -1.39 14.68 -16.82
N GLU A 89 -1.02 13.50 -17.31
CA GLU A 89 -1.92 12.36 -17.39
C GLU A 89 -2.26 11.88 -15.98
N VAL A 90 -3.56 11.87 -15.65
CA VAL A 90 -4.03 11.43 -14.33
C VAL A 90 -3.97 9.91 -14.25
N ARG A 91 -3.19 9.39 -13.29
CA ARG A 91 -3.04 7.96 -13.04
C ARG A 91 -3.23 7.61 -11.57
N GLN A 92 -4.15 6.69 -11.29
CA GLN A 92 -4.30 6.06 -9.99
C GLN A 92 -3.89 4.59 -10.11
N ARG A 93 -2.91 4.14 -9.32
CA ARG A 93 -2.46 2.76 -9.27
C ARG A 93 -2.68 2.19 -7.88
N VAL A 94 -3.30 1.02 -7.82
CA VAL A 94 -3.39 0.21 -6.60
C VAL A 94 -2.27 -0.82 -6.63
N ALA A 95 -1.62 -1.01 -5.50
CA ALA A 95 -0.54 -1.98 -5.32
C ALA A 95 -0.73 -2.72 -4.00
N ALA A 96 -0.22 -3.95 -3.90
CA ALA A 96 -0.34 -4.79 -2.71
C ALA A 96 1.05 -5.18 -2.21
N TYR A 97 1.26 -5.04 -0.89
CA TYR A 97 2.52 -5.28 -0.19
C TYR A 97 2.30 -6.13 1.05
N ALA A 98 3.34 -6.80 1.54
CA ALA A 98 3.26 -7.55 2.77
C ALA A 98 4.35 -7.21 3.78
N VAL A 99 3.96 -7.02 5.04
CA VAL A 99 4.85 -7.10 6.20
C VAL A 99 4.94 -8.57 6.59
N VAL A 100 5.98 -9.24 6.12
CA VAL A 100 6.17 -10.69 6.30
C VAL A 100 7.06 -10.96 7.50
N LEU A 101 6.55 -11.73 8.45
CA LEU A 101 7.28 -12.16 9.63
C LEU A 101 7.56 -13.66 9.61
N SER A 102 8.68 -14.03 10.21
CA SER A 102 9.06 -15.43 10.47
C SER A 102 9.95 -15.54 11.71
N GLU A 103 10.40 -16.74 12.04
CA GLU A 103 11.43 -16.96 13.05
C GLU A 103 12.77 -16.29 12.73
N ARG A 104 13.03 -15.98 11.44
CA ARG A 104 14.24 -15.27 10.98
C ARG A 104 14.10 -13.73 11.07
N GLY A 105 12.93 -13.21 11.41
CA GLY A 105 12.63 -11.79 11.52
C GLY A 105 11.70 -11.25 10.45
N LEU A 106 11.93 -10.01 10.01
CA LEU A 106 11.18 -9.27 8.98
C LEU A 106 11.80 -9.50 7.60
N LEU A 107 11.00 -9.86 6.61
CA LEU A 107 11.43 -9.93 5.22
C LEU A 107 11.44 -8.53 4.60
N ALA A 108 12.58 -8.12 4.08
CA ALA A 108 12.78 -6.81 3.49
C ALA A 108 13.35 -6.93 2.07
N THR A 109 12.98 -5.99 1.21
CA THR A 109 13.50 -5.85 -0.17
C THR A 109 14.23 -4.53 -0.33
N GLU A 110 15.34 -4.53 -1.06
CA GLU A 110 16.11 -3.35 -1.41
C GLU A 110 15.72 -2.89 -2.81
N TYR A 111 15.46 -1.61 -2.98
CA TYR A 111 15.08 -1.04 -4.27
C TYR A 111 16.28 -0.91 -5.22
N SER A 112 16.09 -1.35 -6.46
CA SER A 112 17.09 -1.27 -7.54
C SER A 112 17.24 0.16 -8.09
N ASP A 113 18.21 0.35 -8.96
CA ASP A 113 18.46 1.60 -9.69
C ASP A 113 17.34 2.02 -10.66
N ARG A 114 16.36 1.13 -10.88
CA ARG A 114 15.16 1.42 -11.67
C ARG A 114 14.08 2.18 -10.91
N THR A 115 14.27 2.38 -9.62
CA THR A 115 13.35 3.13 -8.77
C THR A 115 13.85 4.56 -8.51
N ALA A 116 12.98 5.43 -8.02
CA ALA A 116 13.36 6.77 -7.58
C ALA A 116 14.19 6.80 -6.27
N VAL A 117 14.33 5.65 -5.60
CA VAL A 117 14.93 5.52 -4.27
C VAL A 117 15.89 4.32 -4.18
N PRO A 118 16.89 4.20 -5.08
CA PRO A 118 17.79 3.06 -5.09
C PRO A 118 18.54 2.90 -3.76
N GLY A 119 18.76 1.65 -3.33
CA GLY A 119 19.45 1.34 -2.08
C GLY A 119 18.63 1.60 -0.81
N ARG A 120 17.38 2.06 -0.95
CA ARG A 120 16.43 2.11 0.17
C ARG A 120 15.74 0.78 0.35
N TRP A 121 15.31 0.52 1.58
CA TRP A 121 14.57 -0.69 1.93
C TRP A 121 13.06 -0.47 1.94
N GLY A 122 12.34 -1.50 1.55
CA GLY A 122 10.89 -1.55 1.53
C GLY A 122 10.35 -2.94 1.87
N MET A 123 9.04 -3.08 1.76
CA MET A 123 8.35 -4.37 1.89
C MET A 123 8.20 -5.02 0.51
N PRO A 124 8.25 -6.35 0.43
CA PRO A 124 7.96 -7.05 -0.81
C PRO A 124 6.52 -6.78 -1.25
N GLY A 125 6.35 -6.58 -2.56
CA GLY A 125 5.07 -6.29 -3.17
C GLY A 125 5.15 -5.32 -4.34
N GLY A 126 4.07 -5.24 -5.09
CA GLY A 126 4.02 -4.44 -6.32
C GLY A 126 2.61 -4.21 -6.83
N GLY A 127 2.52 -3.98 -8.13
CA GLY A 127 1.25 -3.68 -8.79
C GLY A 127 0.33 -4.88 -8.87
N ILE A 128 -0.95 -4.60 -8.84
CA ILE A 128 -2.00 -5.59 -9.06
C ILE A 128 -2.29 -5.64 -10.55
N ASP A 129 -2.15 -6.80 -11.16
CA ASP A 129 -2.41 -7.01 -12.58
C ASP A 129 -3.91 -6.96 -12.92
N ASP A 130 -4.21 -6.79 -14.21
CA ASP A 130 -5.60 -6.77 -14.67
C ASP A 130 -6.31 -8.10 -14.36
N GLY A 131 -7.43 -8.02 -13.67
CA GLY A 131 -8.22 -9.18 -13.24
C GLY A 131 -7.71 -9.89 -11.98
N GLU A 132 -6.51 -9.53 -11.47
CA GLU A 132 -5.92 -10.16 -10.30
C GLU A 132 -6.57 -9.66 -9.00
N GLN A 133 -6.77 -10.54 -8.03
CA GLN A 133 -7.19 -10.14 -6.68
C GLN A 133 -6.01 -9.51 -5.92
N PRO A 134 -6.24 -8.49 -5.06
CA PRO A 134 -5.17 -7.88 -4.27
C PRO A 134 -4.37 -8.87 -3.41
N ALA A 135 -5.03 -9.87 -2.86
CA ALA A 135 -4.39 -10.92 -2.07
C ALA A 135 -3.48 -11.82 -2.93
N ASP A 136 -3.91 -12.16 -4.15
CA ASP A 136 -3.11 -12.98 -5.07
C ASP A 136 -1.89 -12.20 -5.58
N ALA A 137 -2.08 -10.91 -5.87
CA ALA A 137 -0.99 -10.03 -6.30
C ALA A 137 0.14 -9.99 -5.27
N VAL A 138 -0.17 -9.81 -3.99
CA VAL A 138 0.88 -9.77 -2.96
C VAL A 138 1.57 -11.12 -2.79
N LEU A 139 0.86 -12.24 -2.92
CA LEU A 139 1.48 -13.58 -2.85
C LEU A 139 2.44 -13.81 -4.03
N ARG A 140 2.05 -13.42 -5.24
CA ARG A 140 2.89 -13.47 -6.44
C ARG A 140 4.14 -12.62 -6.28
N GLU A 141 3.97 -11.34 -5.91
CA GLU A 141 5.09 -10.40 -5.74
C GLU A 141 6.08 -10.86 -4.67
N VAL A 142 5.60 -11.34 -3.51
CA VAL A 142 6.48 -11.91 -2.48
C VAL A 142 7.27 -13.09 -3.05
N GLY A 143 6.64 -13.97 -3.81
CA GLY A 143 7.31 -15.08 -4.49
C GLY A 143 8.38 -14.60 -5.47
N GLU A 144 8.05 -13.66 -6.35
CA GLU A 144 8.93 -13.14 -7.40
C GLU A 144 10.12 -12.35 -6.83
N GLU A 145 9.90 -11.53 -5.82
CA GLU A 145 10.92 -10.67 -5.23
C GLU A 145 11.79 -11.38 -4.17
N THR A 146 11.32 -12.50 -3.59
CA THR A 146 12.02 -13.08 -2.43
C THR A 146 12.17 -14.60 -2.43
N ASP A 147 11.54 -15.32 -3.37
CA ASP A 147 11.48 -16.80 -3.39
C ASP A 147 10.90 -17.39 -2.10
N GLN A 148 9.97 -16.67 -1.44
CA GLN A 148 9.30 -17.14 -0.24
C GLN A 148 7.84 -17.50 -0.52
N THR A 149 7.33 -18.48 0.23
CA THR A 149 5.91 -18.80 0.30
C THR A 149 5.35 -18.32 1.62
N VAL A 150 4.31 -17.51 1.57
CA VAL A 150 3.72 -16.88 2.76
C VAL A 150 2.24 -17.17 2.88
N VAL A 151 1.74 -17.04 4.09
CA VAL A 151 0.32 -17.08 4.42
C VAL A 151 -0.09 -15.65 4.78
N LEU A 152 -1.10 -15.12 4.10
CA LEU A 152 -1.66 -13.81 4.44
C LEU A 152 -2.55 -13.92 5.67
N ASP A 153 -2.39 -12.97 6.59
CA ASP A 153 -3.22 -12.85 7.78
C ASP A 153 -4.33 -11.81 7.58
N GLU A 154 -4.01 -10.54 7.67
CA GLU A 154 -4.98 -9.44 7.61
C GLU A 154 -4.43 -8.24 6.81
N LEU A 155 -5.34 -7.41 6.29
CA LEU A 155 -5.01 -6.09 5.77
C LEU A 155 -4.79 -5.15 6.95
N VAL A 156 -3.55 -4.68 7.16
CA VAL A 156 -3.17 -3.89 8.35
C VAL A 156 -3.10 -2.40 8.09
N SER A 157 -2.89 -1.99 6.83
CA SER A 157 -2.77 -0.57 6.51
C SER A 157 -3.14 -0.29 5.05
N VAL A 158 -3.57 0.94 4.82
CA VAL A 158 -3.68 1.52 3.48
C VAL A 158 -2.87 2.80 3.48
N GLN A 159 -1.92 2.91 2.57
CA GLN A 159 -1.09 4.09 2.41
C GLN A 159 -1.37 4.75 1.07
N THR A 160 -1.46 6.07 1.07
CA THR A 160 -1.61 6.85 -0.16
C THR A 160 -0.44 7.81 -0.33
N SER A 161 -0.06 8.03 -1.57
CA SER A 161 0.87 9.08 -1.95
C SER A 161 0.47 9.67 -3.29
N HIS A 162 0.70 10.96 -3.46
CA HIS A 162 0.28 11.70 -4.63
C HIS A 162 1.40 12.62 -5.09
N TRP A 163 1.79 12.56 -6.36
CA TRP A 163 2.83 13.43 -6.91
C TRP A 163 2.67 13.66 -8.40
N VAL A 164 3.29 14.73 -8.89
CA VAL A 164 3.44 15.02 -10.31
C VAL A 164 4.89 14.78 -10.69
N GLY A 165 5.10 13.94 -11.70
CA GLY A 165 6.42 13.56 -12.12
C GLY A 165 6.45 12.97 -13.52
N ARG A 166 7.62 12.46 -13.91
CA ARG A 166 7.76 11.71 -15.15
C ARG A 166 7.83 10.22 -14.86
N SER A 167 6.99 9.47 -15.57
CA SER A 167 7.10 8.01 -15.58
C SER A 167 8.46 7.57 -16.14
N PRO A 168 8.88 6.31 -15.95
CA PRO A 168 10.09 5.76 -16.57
C PRO A 168 10.10 5.89 -18.09
N ARG A 169 8.94 6.03 -18.72
CA ARG A 169 8.79 6.26 -20.18
C ARG A 169 8.81 7.74 -20.56
N GLY A 170 9.01 8.65 -19.60
CA GLY A 170 9.05 10.10 -19.81
C GLY A 170 7.69 10.81 -19.86
N THR A 171 6.57 10.09 -19.77
CA THR A 171 5.22 10.70 -19.72
C THR A 171 5.07 11.52 -18.46
N LEU A 172 4.56 12.73 -18.58
CA LEU A 172 4.20 13.58 -17.44
C LEU A 172 2.90 13.04 -16.82
N GLU A 173 2.98 12.64 -15.57
CA GLU A 173 1.87 12.02 -14.85
C GLU A 173 1.53 12.79 -13.58
N ASP A 174 0.24 12.88 -13.30
CA ASP A 174 -0.34 13.19 -12.00
C ASP A 174 -0.70 11.85 -11.36
N PHE A 175 0.20 11.34 -10.52
CA PHE A 175 0.20 9.95 -10.09
C PHE A 175 -0.23 9.82 -8.63
N GLN A 176 -1.25 9.01 -8.40
CA GLN A 176 -1.63 8.55 -7.07
C GLN A 176 -1.33 7.06 -6.91
N ALA A 177 -0.53 6.72 -5.91
CA ALA A 177 -0.38 5.34 -5.45
C ALA A 177 -1.28 5.08 -4.25
N VAL A 178 -2.01 3.95 -4.28
CA VAL A 178 -2.74 3.40 -3.14
C VAL A 178 -2.13 2.05 -2.84
N ARG A 179 -1.48 1.91 -1.67
CA ARG A 179 -0.80 0.69 -1.24
C ARG A 179 -1.64 -0.02 -0.20
N LEU A 180 -2.05 -1.23 -0.52
CA LEU A 180 -2.72 -2.16 0.39
C LEU A 180 -1.63 -2.96 1.10
N VAL A 181 -1.53 -2.85 2.41
CA VAL A 181 -0.46 -3.52 3.17
C VAL A 181 -1.05 -4.62 4.03
N TYR A 182 -0.66 -5.84 3.72
CA TYR A 182 -1.07 -7.04 4.45
C TYR A 182 -0.01 -7.42 5.49
N ARG A 183 -0.46 -8.04 6.57
CA ARG A 183 0.41 -8.86 7.43
C ARG A 183 0.47 -10.25 6.83
N ALA A 184 1.65 -10.87 6.90
CA ALA A 184 1.83 -12.23 6.43
C ALA A 184 2.86 -12.97 7.30
N THR A 185 2.73 -14.28 7.35
CA THR A 185 3.65 -15.19 8.03
C THR A 185 4.33 -16.08 7.01
N CYS A 186 5.66 -16.26 7.12
CA CYS A 186 6.41 -17.24 6.36
C CYS A 186 6.67 -18.45 7.26
N PRO A 187 5.97 -19.59 7.08
CA PRO A 187 6.11 -20.76 7.94
C PRO A 187 7.44 -21.49 7.77
N GLU A 188 7.98 -21.48 6.55
CA GLU A 188 9.22 -22.17 6.17
C GLU A 188 10.20 -21.18 5.51
N PRO A 189 10.82 -20.28 6.31
CA PRO A 189 11.68 -19.25 5.75
C PRO A 189 12.99 -19.82 5.22
N ARG A 190 13.30 -19.50 3.97
CA ARG A 190 14.55 -19.86 3.27
C ARG A 190 15.42 -18.63 3.08
N GLU A 191 16.64 -18.83 2.55
CA GLU A 191 17.46 -17.69 2.11
C GLU A 191 16.79 -17.00 0.95
N PRO A 192 16.47 -15.69 1.06
CA PRO A 192 15.75 -14.98 0.02
C PRO A 192 16.53 -14.90 -1.28
N ARG A 193 15.80 -14.95 -2.40
CA ARG A 193 16.33 -14.78 -3.76
C ARG A 193 15.37 -13.96 -4.60
N VAL A 194 15.89 -13.00 -5.32
CA VAL A 194 15.10 -12.24 -6.30
C VAL A 194 15.00 -13.08 -7.59
N LEU A 195 13.78 -13.45 -7.96
CA LEU A 195 13.49 -14.21 -9.16
C LEU A 195 13.18 -13.29 -10.35
N ASP A 196 12.55 -12.12 -10.12
CA ASP A 196 12.34 -11.09 -11.15
C ASP A 196 13.62 -10.30 -11.41
N VAL A 197 14.56 -10.94 -12.12
CA VAL A 197 15.86 -10.34 -12.44
C VAL A 197 15.69 -9.11 -13.34
N GLY A 198 16.14 -7.96 -12.87
CA GLY A 198 16.04 -6.70 -13.59
C GLY A 198 14.72 -5.96 -13.35
N GLY A 199 13.96 -6.34 -12.33
CA GLY A 199 12.82 -5.62 -11.80
C GLY A 199 13.18 -4.42 -10.91
N THR A 200 12.26 -4.02 -10.07
CA THR A 200 12.44 -2.90 -9.12
C THR A 200 13.12 -3.29 -7.81
N THR A 201 13.33 -4.60 -7.59
CA THR A 201 13.99 -5.16 -6.41
C THR A 201 15.41 -5.62 -6.76
N GLU A 202 16.40 -5.09 -6.05
CA GLU A 202 17.81 -5.43 -6.20
C GLU A 202 18.19 -6.65 -5.36
N SER A 203 17.77 -6.66 -4.09
CA SER A 203 18.05 -7.72 -3.14
C SER A 203 16.92 -7.93 -2.15
N ALA A 204 16.92 -9.08 -1.50
CA ALA A 204 16.00 -9.39 -0.41
C ALA A 204 16.73 -10.06 0.75
N ARG A 205 16.30 -9.81 1.99
CA ARG A 205 16.87 -10.47 3.16
C ARG A 205 15.91 -10.56 4.34
N TRP A 206 16.17 -11.51 5.23
CA TRP A 206 15.60 -11.54 6.56
C TRP A 206 16.36 -10.59 7.48
N VAL A 207 15.64 -9.71 8.15
CA VAL A 207 16.18 -8.72 9.09
C VAL A 207 15.73 -9.10 10.51
N PRO A 208 16.64 -9.41 11.43
CA PRO A 208 16.27 -9.64 12.82
C PRO A 208 15.44 -8.46 13.37
N LEU A 209 14.40 -8.75 14.14
CA LEU A 209 13.48 -7.69 14.61
C LEU A 209 14.18 -6.61 15.45
N ALA A 210 15.29 -6.91 16.11
CA ALA A 210 16.08 -5.91 16.83
C ALA A 210 16.89 -4.98 15.89
N GLU A 211 17.06 -5.36 14.63
CA GLU A 211 17.91 -4.66 13.67
C GLU A 211 17.13 -3.84 12.62
N TRP A 212 15.81 -4.08 12.49
CA TRP A 212 15.04 -3.36 11.47
C TRP A 212 15.20 -1.83 11.52
N PRO A 213 15.32 -1.16 12.69
CA PRO A 213 15.47 0.29 12.73
C PRO A 213 16.82 0.79 12.18
N THR A 214 17.77 -0.11 11.95
CA THR A 214 19.11 0.27 11.43
C THR A 214 19.17 0.37 9.91
N LEU A 215 18.13 -0.11 9.20
CA LEU A 215 18.09 -0.06 7.76
C LEU A 215 17.62 1.31 7.25
N SER A 216 18.09 1.68 6.07
CA SER A 216 17.67 2.91 5.39
C SER A 216 16.32 2.74 4.70
N TRP A 217 15.25 2.61 5.46
CA TRP A 217 13.87 2.51 4.94
C TRP A 217 13.45 3.74 4.16
N THR A 218 12.49 3.59 3.25
CA THR A 218 11.72 4.76 2.81
C THR A 218 10.84 5.25 3.96
N HIS A 219 10.57 6.55 3.99
CA HIS A 219 9.87 7.20 5.10
C HIS A 219 8.52 6.52 5.46
N ASN A 220 7.71 6.18 4.46
CA ASN A 220 6.41 5.56 4.71
C ASN A 220 6.54 4.16 5.34
N TRP A 221 7.54 3.38 4.92
CA TRP A 221 7.81 2.06 5.51
C TRP A 221 8.34 2.17 6.93
N GLU A 222 9.25 3.10 7.19
CA GLU A 222 9.77 3.36 8.53
C GLU A 222 8.64 3.71 9.52
N GLN A 223 7.74 4.62 9.13
CA GLN A 223 6.60 5.00 9.96
C GLN A 223 5.65 3.82 10.23
N LEU A 224 5.32 3.06 9.19
CA LEU A 224 4.42 1.91 9.34
C LEU A 224 5.05 0.84 10.25
N LEU A 225 6.30 0.46 10.00
CA LEU A 225 6.99 -0.55 10.81
C LEU A 225 7.09 -0.11 12.28
N GLY A 226 7.37 1.18 12.55
CA GLY A 226 7.38 1.72 13.90
C GLY A 226 6.01 1.69 14.61
N SER A 227 4.90 1.54 13.87
CA SER A 227 3.57 1.36 14.43
C SER A 227 3.15 -0.11 14.61
N LEU A 228 3.78 -1.02 13.87
CA LEU A 228 3.41 -2.44 13.81
C LEU A 228 4.37 -3.36 14.59
N LEU A 229 5.62 -2.93 14.72
CA LEU A 229 6.68 -3.73 15.36
C LEU A 229 7.10 -3.11 16.70
N PRO A 230 7.61 -3.92 17.63
CA PRO A 230 8.11 -3.43 18.92
C PRO A 230 9.36 -2.57 18.78
#